data_25775d03e8cc8f0c21d882fd917aa845
#
_entry.id   25775d03e8cc8f0c21d882fd917aa845
#
_cell.length_a   1.000
_cell.length_b   1.000
_cell.length_c   1.000
_cell.angle_alpha   90.00
_cell.angle_beta   90.00
_cell.angle_gamma   90.00
#
_symmetry.space_group_name_H-M   'P 1'
#
loop_
_entity.id
_entity.type
_entity.pdbx_description
1 polymer ?
#
loop_
_entity_poly.entity_id
_entity_poly.type
_entity_poly.pdbx_seq_one_letter_code
_entity_poly.pdbx_strand_id
1 'polypeptide(L)'
;MPGAEETKVPAELRALVADVMDVEADSFDDEAHFMEDLGVDSLMAMEVMVALEKKYRVKFTEPELRRITCLRNVHELLLTKQGASPA
;
A
#
# COMPACT_ATOMS: atom_id res chain seq x y z
N MET A 1 -15.68 -3.18 -17.95
CA MET A 1 -15.96 -2.17 -17.17
C MET A 1 -14.81 -1.53 -16.59
N PRO A 2 -14.70 -0.33 -16.84
CA PRO A 2 -13.57 0.41 -16.39
C PRO A 2 -13.45 0.47 -14.89
N GLY A 3 -14.55 0.53 -14.21
CA GLY A 3 -14.49 0.67 -12.79
C GLY A 3 -13.76 -0.43 -12.09
N ALA A 4 -13.88 -1.63 -12.58
CA ALA A 4 -13.24 -2.77 -11.96
C ALA A 4 -11.73 -2.66 -12.07
N GLU A 5 -11.27 -2.11 -13.18
CA GLU A 5 -9.86 -2.00 -13.36
C GLU A 5 -9.26 -0.89 -12.54
N GLU A 6 -10.05 0.12 -12.25
CA GLU A 6 -9.53 1.24 -11.50
C GLU A 6 -9.19 0.88 -10.08
N THR A 7 -9.81 -0.17 -9.55
CA THR A 7 -9.55 -0.56 -8.18
C THR A 7 -8.48 -1.61 -8.09
N LYS A 8 -7.91 -2.02 -9.23
CA LYS A 8 -6.91 -3.05 -9.20
C LYS A 8 -5.58 -2.49 -8.75
N VAL A 9 -4.93 -3.16 -7.83
CA VAL A 9 -3.64 -2.73 -7.33
C VAL A 9 -2.58 -2.89 -8.41
N PRO A 10 -1.82 -1.86 -8.71
CA PRO A 10 -0.77 -1.98 -9.73
C PRO A 10 0.29 -2.99 -9.33
N ALA A 11 0.82 -3.69 -10.31
CA ALA A 11 1.86 -4.68 -10.05
C ALA A 11 3.10 -4.01 -9.45
N GLU A 12 3.37 -2.79 -9.85
CA GLU A 12 4.53 -2.08 -9.34
C GLU A 12 4.40 -1.80 -7.85
N LEU A 13 3.21 -1.41 -7.42
CA LEU A 13 2.98 -1.17 -6.00
C LEU A 13 3.08 -2.46 -5.22
N ARG A 14 2.48 -3.51 -5.72
CA ARG A 14 2.53 -4.81 -5.06
C ARG A 14 3.96 -5.30 -4.93
N ALA A 15 4.74 -5.14 -5.99
CA ALA A 15 6.12 -5.59 -5.97
C ALA A 15 6.96 -4.82 -4.94
N LEU A 16 6.72 -3.52 -4.84
CA LEU A 16 7.47 -2.72 -3.88
C LEU A 16 7.14 -3.14 -2.45
N VAL A 17 5.85 -3.30 -2.16
CA VAL A 17 5.45 -3.68 -0.82
C VAL A 17 5.97 -5.08 -0.49
N ALA A 18 5.88 -5.99 -1.44
CA ALA A 18 6.37 -7.35 -1.22
C ALA A 18 7.88 -7.36 -0.97
N ASP A 19 8.60 -6.53 -1.69
CA ASP A 19 10.05 -6.46 -1.54
C ASP A 19 10.43 -5.97 -0.15
N VAL A 20 9.75 -4.94 0.34
CA VAL A 20 10.04 -4.42 1.67
C VAL A 20 9.68 -5.45 2.73
N MET A 21 8.59 -6.18 2.54
CA MET A 21 8.17 -7.18 3.51
C MET A 21 8.92 -8.51 3.35
N ASP A 22 9.73 -8.60 2.31
CA ASP A 22 10.53 -9.81 2.06
C ASP A 22 9.63 -11.03 1.83
N VAL A 23 8.60 -10.85 1.01
CA VAL A 23 7.72 -11.94 0.63
C VAL A 23 7.52 -11.90 -0.87
N GLU A 24 6.96 -12.97 -1.43
CA GLU A 24 6.67 -13.02 -2.85
C GLU A 24 5.48 -12.14 -3.17
N ALA A 25 5.55 -11.43 -4.26
CA ALA A 25 4.49 -10.49 -4.62
C ALA A 25 3.14 -11.19 -4.84
N ASP A 26 3.15 -12.43 -5.26
CA ASP A 26 1.90 -13.15 -5.50
C ASP A 26 1.55 -14.10 -4.37
N SER A 27 2.18 -13.95 -3.21
CA SER A 27 1.91 -14.84 -2.09
C SER A 27 0.75 -14.35 -1.23
N PHE A 28 0.20 -13.19 -1.51
CA PHE A 28 -0.88 -12.67 -0.69
C PHE A 28 -1.85 -11.87 -1.56
N ASP A 29 -3.09 -11.77 -1.08
CA ASP A 29 -4.11 -11.05 -1.82
C ASP A 29 -4.09 -9.57 -1.48
N ASP A 30 -4.73 -8.77 -2.31
CA ASP A 30 -4.81 -7.33 -2.07
C ASP A 30 -5.48 -7.02 -0.75
N GLU A 31 -6.33 -7.90 -0.28
CA GLU A 31 -7.07 -7.67 0.95
C GLU A 31 -6.53 -8.43 2.14
N ALA A 32 -5.43 -9.13 1.98
CA ALA A 32 -4.82 -9.83 3.10
C ALA A 32 -4.35 -8.81 4.13
N HIS A 33 -4.67 -9.06 5.38
CA HIS A 33 -4.35 -8.14 6.45
C HIS A 33 -2.86 -8.25 6.77
N PHE A 34 -2.15 -7.14 6.70
CA PHE A 34 -0.70 -7.16 6.88
C PHE A 34 -0.28 -7.80 8.20
N MET A 35 -0.92 -7.43 9.27
CA MET A 35 -0.52 -7.95 10.57
C MET A 35 -1.10 -9.31 10.85
N GLU A 36 -2.37 -9.51 10.57
CA GLU A 36 -3.02 -10.76 10.92
C GLU A 36 -2.72 -11.89 9.97
N ASP A 37 -2.65 -11.59 8.69
CA ASP A 37 -2.44 -12.64 7.69
C ASP A 37 -0.99 -12.80 7.31
N LEU A 38 -0.23 -11.72 7.32
CA LEU A 38 1.16 -11.75 6.86
C LEU A 38 2.17 -11.63 7.98
N GLY A 39 1.72 -11.36 9.20
CA GLY A 39 2.62 -11.27 10.32
C GLY A 39 3.53 -10.05 10.32
N VAL A 40 3.12 -9.00 9.63
CA VAL A 40 3.92 -7.78 9.56
C VAL A 40 3.77 -7.03 10.86
N ASP A 41 4.87 -6.62 11.48
CA ASP A 41 4.79 -5.84 12.71
C ASP A 41 4.81 -4.35 12.39
N SER A 42 4.70 -3.54 13.42
CA SER A 42 4.62 -2.08 13.25
C SER A 42 5.84 -1.51 12.58
N LEU A 43 6.99 -2.01 12.92
CA LEU A 43 8.22 -1.49 12.35
C LEU A 43 8.28 -1.75 10.85
N MET A 44 7.92 -2.96 10.45
CA MET A 44 7.94 -3.29 9.04
C MET A 44 6.88 -2.50 8.29
N ALA A 45 5.72 -2.29 8.90
CA ALA A 45 4.69 -1.47 8.28
C ALA A 45 5.19 -0.05 8.05
N MET A 46 5.94 0.50 9.00
CA MET A 46 6.51 1.82 8.82
C MET A 46 7.53 1.84 7.69
N GLU A 47 8.31 0.78 7.55
CA GLU A 47 9.29 0.71 6.48
C GLU A 47 8.61 0.71 5.12
N VAL A 48 7.48 0.00 5.01
CA VAL A 48 6.71 0.00 3.79
C VAL A 48 6.23 1.42 3.47
N MET A 49 5.71 2.11 4.48
CA MET A 49 5.19 3.45 4.26
C MET A 49 6.29 4.41 3.85
N VAL A 50 7.46 4.32 4.48
CA VAL A 50 8.58 5.18 4.12
C VAL A 50 9.00 4.94 2.67
N ALA A 51 9.04 3.68 2.27
CA ALA A 51 9.41 3.35 0.89
C ALA A 51 8.39 3.93 -0.09
N LEU A 52 7.12 3.87 0.26
CA LEU A 52 6.08 4.42 -0.60
C LEU A 52 6.17 5.93 -0.68
N GLU A 53 6.47 6.58 0.42
CA GLU A 53 6.60 8.03 0.42
C GLU A 53 7.71 8.47 -0.54
N LYS A 54 8.80 7.72 -0.53
CA LYS A 54 9.91 8.07 -1.39
C LYS A 54 9.62 7.79 -2.84
N LYS A 55 8.99 6.65 -3.11
CA LYS A 55 8.75 6.28 -4.49
C LYS A 55 7.69 7.16 -5.15
N TYR A 56 6.63 7.43 -4.44
CA TYR A 56 5.52 8.17 -5.01
C TYR A 56 5.51 9.65 -4.62
N ARG A 57 6.46 10.04 -3.81
CA ARG A 57 6.60 11.43 -3.38
C ARG A 57 5.36 11.94 -2.69
N VAL A 58 4.87 11.16 -1.75
CA VAL A 58 3.71 11.52 -0.97
C VAL A 58 4.07 11.47 0.50
N LYS A 59 3.21 12.01 1.34
CA LYS A 59 3.41 11.96 2.77
C LYS A 59 2.17 11.36 3.40
N PHE A 60 2.37 10.47 4.35
CA PHE A 60 1.27 9.86 5.08
C PHE A 60 1.23 10.44 6.48
N THR A 61 0.04 10.79 6.96
CA THR A 61 -0.11 11.25 8.33
C THR A 61 -0.26 10.04 9.24
N GLU A 62 -0.10 10.26 10.53
CA GLU A 62 -0.21 9.17 11.47
C GLU A 62 -1.60 8.53 11.47
N PRO A 63 -2.70 9.30 11.43
CA PRO A 63 -4.00 8.67 11.34
C PRO A 63 -4.16 7.84 10.07
N GLU A 64 -3.57 8.28 8.97
CA GLU A 64 -3.64 7.53 7.73
C GLU A 64 -2.91 6.20 7.86
N LEU A 65 -1.75 6.22 8.50
CA LEU A 65 -0.99 5.00 8.70
C LEU A 65 -1.77 3.98 9.51
N ARG A 66 -2.51 4.44 10.48
CA ARG A 66 -3.28 3.54 11.31
C ARG A 66 -4.43 2.91 10.59
N ARG A 67 -4.89 3.51 9.51
CA ARG A 67 -6.02 3.00 8.76
C ARG A 67 -5.62 1.99 7.69
N ILE A 68 -4.34 1.88 7.42
CA ILE A 68 -3.85 0.98 6.39
C ILE A 68 -3.67 -0.39 6.98
N THR A 69 -4.43 -1.36 6.51
CA THR A 69 -4.32 -2.72 6.99
C THR A 69 -4.02 -3.72 5.89
N CYS A 70 -4.16 -3.33 4.62
CA CYS A 70 -3.91 -4.24 3.52
C CYS A 70 -3.45 -3.46 2.31
N LEU A 71 -3.03 -4.18 1.28
CA LEU A 71 -2.49 -3.55 0.08
C LEU A 71 -3.53 -2.69 -0.61
N ARG A 72 -4.78 -3.12 -0.61
CA ARG A 72 -5.83 -2.33 -1.22
C ARG A 72 -5.98 -0.97 -0.54
N ASN A 73 -5.86 -0.93 0.78
CA ASN A 73 -5.93 0.34 1.50
C ASN A 73 -4.80 1.27 1.08
N VAL A 74 -3.61 0.71 0.91
CA VAL A 74 -2.46 1.49 0.47
C VAL A 74 -2.74 2.10 -0.88
N HIS A 75 -3.26 1.30 -1.80
CA HIS A 75 -3.53 1.77 -3.16
C HIS A 75 -4.58 2.86 -3.16
N GLU A 76 -5.65 2.68 -2.39
CA GLU A 76 -6.71 3.68 -2.33
C GLU A 76 -6.20 4.99 -1.76
N LEU A 77 -5.36 4.91 -0.73
CA LEU A 77 -4.81 6.10 -0.14
C LEU A 77 -3.88 6.82 -1.11
N LEU A 78 -3.08 6.07 -1.85
CA LEU A 78 -2.20 6.67 -2.85
C LEU A 78 -3.01 7.36 -3.94
N LEU A 79 -4.09 6.74 -4.37
CA LEU A 79 -4.94 7.36 -5.38
C LEU A 79 -5.50 8.67 -4.88
N THR A 80 -5.92 8.70 -3.63
CA THR A 80 -6.45 9.91 -3.03
C THR A 80 -5.40 11.01 -3.00
N LYS A 81 -4.19 10.65 -2.59
CA LYS A 81 -3.14 11.66 -2.46
C LYS A 81 -2.68 12.16 -3.81
N GLN A 82 -2.56 11.29 -4.78
CA GLN A 82 -2.14 11.70 -6.10
C GLN A 82 -3.24 12.44 -6.85
N GLY A 83 -4.46 11.97 -6.69
CA GLY A 83 -5.58 12.61 -7.36
C GLY A 83 -5.93 13.93 -6.74
N ALA A 84 -5.64 14.09 -5.47
CA ALA A 84 -5.95 15.31 -4.81
C ALA A 84 -5.01 16.43 -5.16
N SER A 85 -3.97 16.09 -5.84
CA SER A 85 -3.07 17.06 -6.16
C SER A 85 -3.56 17.81 -7.30
N PRO A 86 -4.15 18.75 -7.28
CA PRO A 86 -4.66 19.31 -8.33
C PRO A 86 -4.13 20.21 -8.78
N ALA A 87 -4.29 20.23 -9.18
CA ALA A 87 -3.82 20.97 -9.71
C ALA A 87 -4.05 21.97 -9.71
#